data_da1a94afc042bfc5a1aa1931efa81535
#
_entry.id   da1a94afc042bfc5a1aa1931efa81535
#
_cell.length_a   1.000
_cell.length_b   1.000
_cell.length_c   1.000
_cell.angle_alpha   90.00
_cell.angle_beta   90.00
_cell.angle_gamma   90.00
#
_symmetry.space_group_name_H-M   'P 1'
#
loop_
_entity.id
_entity.type
_entity.pdbx_description
1 polymer ?
#
loop_
_entity_poly.entity_id
_entity_poly.type
_entity_poly.pdbx_seq_one_letter_code
_entity_poly.pdbx_strand_id
1 'polypeptide(L)'
;AYSDHVLRVTWWDDEIDSIEEVDSLTYHRIESFDRYEIYPANLFVTTKEQTEQAIRMIQDDLVKQEEFFKSIGDGIKAQRIKERVEYDMEMIKELGHCSGIENYSRYFDGRQAGERPYCLLDFFPKDFLLVVDESHVSIPQIGAMYGGDRARKKNLVEYGFRLPAAFDNRPLTFEEFHSMIHQAIYV
;
A
#
# COMPACT_ATOMS: atom_id res chain seq x y z
N ALA A 1 -15.68 3.39 -0.78
CA ALA A 1 -17.05 2.93 -0.69
C ALA A 1 -17.96 4.03 -1.22
N TYR A 2 -18.75 3.72 -2.23
CA TYR A 2 -19.74 4.64 -2.74
C TYR A 2 -21.01 4.42 -1.91
N SER A 3 -21.30 5.38 -1.03
CA SER A 3 -22.55 5.42 -0.28
C SER A 3 -23.48 6.43 -0.99
N ASP A 4 -24.75 6.12 -1.08
CA ASP A 4 -25.77 7.06 -1.54
C ASP A 4 -26.02 8.16 -0.51
N HIS A 5 -25.33 8.09 0.62
CA HIS A 5 -25.41 9.01 1.74
C HIS A 5 -24.18 9.88 1.84
N VAL A 6 -24.35 11.10 2.31
CA VAL A 6 -23.31 12.12 2.49
C VAL A 6 -23.28 12.54 3.95
N LEU A 7 -22.09 12.71 4.50
CA LEU A 7 -21.92 13.28 5.83
C LEU A 7 -21.98 14.80 5.74
N ARG A 8 -22.90 15.42 6.47
CA ARG A 8 -23.03 16.86 6.63
C ARG A 8 -22.54 17.26 8.02
N VAL A 9 -21.52 18.10 8.07
CA VAL A 9 -21.01 18.69 9.32
C VAL A 9 -21.32 20.17 9.30
N THR A 10 -22.11 20.62 10.27
CA THR A 10 -22.49 22.03 10.44
C THR A 10 -21.64 22.63 11.54
N TRP A 11 -21.17 23.85 11.32
CA TRP A 11 -20.33 24.59 12.24
C TRP A 11 -21.03 25.84 12.71
N TRP A 12 -20.86 26.13 13.99
CA TRP A 12 -21.20 27.43 14.58
C TRP A 12 -19.92 28.04 15.11
N ASP A 13 -19.42 29.07 14.41
CA ASP A 13 -18.09 29.64 14.62
C ASP A 13 -17.02 28.53 14.54
N ASP A 14 -16.22 28.30 15.56
CA ASP A 14 -15.16 27.28 15.60
C ASP A 14 -15.61 25.92 16.21
N GLU A 15 -16.89 25.79 16.55
CA GLU A 15 -17.45 24.57 17.15
C GLU A 15 -18.33 23.79 16.16
N ILE A 16 -18.29 22.47 16.28
CA ILE A 16 -19.20 21.60 15.50
C ILE A 16 -20.57 21.64 16.18
N ASP A 17 -21.56 22.16 15.45
CA ASP A 17 -22.97 22.24 15.89
C ASP A 17 -23.69 20.91 15.68
N SER A 18 -23.54 20.29 14.50
CA SER A 18 -24.16 19.01 14.21
C SER A 18 -23.36 18.16 13.22
N ILE A 19 -23.47 16.84 13.37
CA ILE A 19 -22.95 15.84 12.45
C ILE A 19 -24.11 14.95 12.03
N GLU A 20 -24.44 14.94 10.74
CA GLU A 20 -25.61 14.25 10.22
C GLU A 20 -25.27 13.46 8.97
N GLU A 21 -25.84 12.27 8.83
CA GLU A 21 -25.93 11.54 7.58
C GLU A 21 -27.17 12.00 6.81
N VAL A 22 -26.99 12.37 5.55
CA VAL A 22 -28.06 12.87 4.69
C VAL A 22 -28.07 12.11 3.35
N ASP A 23 -29.25 11.97 2.79
CA ASP A 23 -29.42 11.45 1.44
C ASP A 23 -28.76 12.36 0.42
N SER A 24 -27.98 11.80 -0.51
CA SER A 24 -27.17 12.58 -1.46
C SER A 24 -27.95 13.39 -2.48
N LEU A 25 -29.22 13.04 -2.73
CA LEU A 25 -30.07 13.68 -3.73
C LEU A 25 -31.03 14.69 -3.09
N THR A 26 -31.67 14.30 -1.98
CA THR A 26 -32.72 15.10 -1.33
C THR A 26 -32.19 15.95 -0.20
N TYR A 27 -30.97 15.67 0.30
CA TYR A 27 -30.37 16.28 1.49
C TYR A 27 -31.23 16.14 2.77
N HIS A 28 -32.18 15.23 2.77
CA HIS A 28 -32.93 14.90 3.97
C HIS A 28 -32.04 14.15 4.95
N ARG A 29 -32.17 14.52 6.23
CA ARG A 29 -31.44 13.88 7.32
C ARG A 29 -31.94 12.44 7.51
N ILE A 30 -31.01 11.53 7.55
CA ILE A 30 -31.20 10.10 7.81
C ILE A 30 -30.92 9.81 9.28
N GLU A 31 -29.74 10.25 9.77
CA GLU A 31 -29.28 10.01 11.13
C GLU A 31 -28.45 11.18 11.66
N SER A 32 -28.37 11.35 12.99
CA SER A 32 -27.51 12.32 13.67
C SER A 32 -26.53 11.61 14.58
N PHE A 33 -25.31 12.15 14.70
CA PHE A 33 -24.23 11.58 15.47
C PHE A 33 -23.62 12.64 16.41
N ASP A 34 -23.28 12.25 17.64
CA ASP A 34 -22.49 13.07 18.56
C ASP A 34 -21.00 12.98 18.19
N ARG A 35 -20.59 11.88 17.55
CA ARG A 35 -19.24 11.64 17.09
C ARG A 35 -19.27 10.78 15.81
N TYR A 36 -18.41 11.14 14.85
CA TYR A 36 -18.25 10.37 13.62
C TYR A 36 -16.76 10.21 13.28
N GLU A 37 -16.37 9.03 12.81
CA GLU A 37 -15.00 8.74 12.41
C GLU A 37 -14.90 8.65 10.89
N ILE A 38 -14.14 9.58 10.30
CA ILE A 38 -13.88 9.58 8.86
C ILE A 38 -12.58 8.83 8.60
N TYR A 39 -12.70 7.68 7.98
CA TYR A 39 -11.53 6.87 7.63
C TYR A 39 -10.95 7.30 6.29
N PRO A 40 -9.62 7.23 6.11
CA PRO A 40 -8.97 7.52 4.86
C PRO A 40 -9.49 6.60 3.74
N ALA A 41 -9.71 7.15 2.56
CA ALA A 41 -10.07 6.38 1.36
C ALA A 41 -8.88 5.63 0.74
N ASN A 42 -7.66 5.98 1.14
CA ASN A 42 -6.41 5.41 0.64
C ASN A 42 -5.63 4.72 1.76
N LEU A 43 -5.01 3.58 1.43
CA LEU A 43 -4.13 2.84 2.35
C LEU A 43 -2.80 3.57 2.63
N PHE A 44 -2.38 4.46 1.75
CA PHE A 44 -1.10 5.18 1.81
C PHE A 44 -1.29 6.64 2.24
N VAL A 45 -2.08 6.85 3.30
CA VAL A 45 -2.21 8.18 3.92
C VAL A 45 -1.12 8.32 4.98
N THR A 46 -0.23 9.29 4.76
CA THR A 46 0.89 9.59 5.66
C THR A 46 0.93 11.07 5.99
N THR A 47 1.65 11.43 7.06
CA THR A 47 1.89 12.84 7.36
C THR A 47 2.83 13.45 6.32
N LYS A 48 2.83 14.79 6.26
CA LYS A 48 3.71 15.52 5.35
C LYS A 48 5.19 15.21 5.63
N GLU A 49 5.56 15.13 6.90
CA GLU A 49 6.92 14.82 7.35
C GLU A 49 7.35 13.41 6.92
N GLN A 50 6.46 12.43 7.08
CA GLN A 50 6.71 11.05 6.63
C GLN A 50 6.86 10.97 5.11
N THR A 51 6.03 11.71 4.37
CA THR A 51 6.12 11.79 2.91
C THR A 51 7.45 12.39 2.47
N GLU A 52 7.89 13.50 3.08
CA GLU A 52 9.17 14.11 2.78
C GLU A 52 10.35 13.19 3.09
N GLN A 53 10.28 12.44 4.20
CA GLN A 53 11.29 11.45 4.55
C GLN A 53 11.32 10.30 3.54
N ALA A 54 10.16 9.77 3.16
CA ALA A 54 10.06 8.70 2.15
C ALA A 54 10.65 9.15 0.81
N ILE A 55 10.36 10.37 0.37
CA ILE A 55 10.91 10.92 -0.88
C ILE A 55 12.43 11.01 -0.85
N ARG A 56 13.04 11.44 0.28
CA ARG A 56 14.50 11.46 0.41
C ARG A 56 15.10 10.07 0.28
N MET A 57 14.50 9.08 0.95
CA MET A 57 14.96 7.68 0.86
C MET A 57 14.81 7.10 -0.55
N ILE A 58 13.70 7.42 -1.25
CA ILE A 58 13.49 7.04 -2.65
C ILE A 58 14.57 7.64 -3.54
N GLN A 59 14.89 8.92 -3.32
CA GLN A 59 15.92 9.63 -4.09
C GLN A 59 17.31 9.04 -3.87
N ASP A 60 17.67 8.68 -2.62
CA ASP A 60 18.93 8.02 -2.31
C ASP A 60 19.06 6.66 -3.00
N ASP A 61 17.98 5.87 -3.02
CA ASP A 61 17.97 4.57 -3.69
C ASP A 61 17.93 4.71 -5.22
N LEU A 62 17.33 5.79 -5.76
CA LEU A 62 17.39 6.11 -7.18
C LEU A 62 18.82 6.39 -7.63
N VAL A 63 19.57 7.22 -6.88
CA VAL A 63 20.97 7.52 -7.19
C VAL A 63 21.81 6.23 -7.26
N LYS A 64 21.69 5.37 -6.26
CA LYS A 64 22.40 4.07 -6.22
C LYS A 64 22.04 3.19 -7.42
N GLN A 65 20.76 3.11 -7.77
CA GLN A 65 20.32 2.28 -8.89
C GLN A 65 20.74 2.85 -10.24
N GLU A 66 20.74 4.17 -10.39
CA GLU A 66 21.23 4.85 -11.58
C GLU A 66 22.75 4.60 -11.77
N GLU A 67 23.54 4.76 -10.71
CA GLU A 67 24.98 4.47 -10.71
C GLU A 67 25.26 2.99 -11.03
N PHE A 68 24.49 2.07 -10.48
CA PHE A 68 24.59 0.66 -10.80
C PHE A 68 24.39 0.40 -12.30
N PHE A 69 23.34 0.92 -12.92
CA PHE A 69 23.11 0.74 -14.35
C PHE A 69 24.20 1.39 -15.20
N LYS A 70 24.71 2.56 -14.82
CA LYS A 70 25.83 3.20 -15.49
C LYS A 70 27.10 2.35 -15.38
N SER A 71 27.37 1.76 -14.22
CA SER A 71 28.57 0.94 -13.99
C SER A 71 28.64 -0.32 -14.86
N ILE A 72 27.47 -0.87 -15.20
CA ILE A 72 27.35 -2.03 -16.12
C ILE A 72 27.20 -1.64 -17.58
N GLY A 73 27.30 -0.34 -17.90
CA GLY A 73 27.22 0.17 -19.26
C GLY A 73 25.80 0.30 -19.84
N ASP A 74 24.74 0.19 -19.01
CA ASP A 74 23.36 0.26 -19.46
C ASP A 74 22.73 1.65 -19.21
N GLY A 75 23.15 2.62 -20.01
CA GLY A 75 22.65 3.99 -19.91
C GLY A 75 21.16 4.13 -20.17
N ILE A 76 20.57 3.23 -20.97
CA ILE A 76 19.13 3.27 -21.29
C ILE A 76 18.30 2.94 -20.04
N LYS A 77 18.72 1.92 -19.27
CA LYS A 77 18.03 1.57 -18.01
C LYS A 77 18.25 2.65 -16.94
N ALA A 78 19.45 3.24 -16.88
CA ALA A 78 19.72 4.35 -15.98
C ALA A 78 18.78 5.54 -16.25
N GLN A 79 18.62 5.93 -17.50
CA GLN A 79 17.72 7.00 -17.89
C GLN A 79 16.24 6.67 -17.60
N ARG A 80 15.82 5.45 -17.94
CA ARG A 80 14.45 4.99 -17.73
C ARG A 80 14.04 4.99 -16.25
N ILE A 81 14.88 4.45 -15.38
CA ILE A 81 14.58 4.42 -13.94
C ILE A 81 14.51 5.83 -13.36
N LYS A 82 15.42 6.70 -13.80
CA LYS A 82 15.46 8.11 -13.39
C LYS A 82 14.16 8.82 -13.74
N GLU A 83 13.79 8.84 -15.02
CA GLU A 83 12.56 9.50 -15.50
C GLU A 83 11.32 8.97 -14.79
N ARG A 84 11.24 7.66 -14.60
CA ARG A 84 10.09 7.04 -13.95
C ARG A 84 9.98 7.44 -12.48
N VAL A 85 11.06 7.36 -11.73
CA VAL A 85 11.05 7.63 -10.28
C VAL A 85 10.92 9.12 -10.00
N GLU A 86 11.55 9.99 -10.78
CA GLU A 86 11.40 11.44 -10.67
C GLU A 86 9.93 11.86 -10.88
N TYR A 87 9.29 11.31 -11.91
CA TYR A 87 7.86 11.54 -12.15
C TYR A 87 6.99 11.04 -10.99
N ASP A 88 7.23 9.81 -10.50
CA ASP A 88 6.48 9.25 -9.37
C ASP A 88 6.66 10.11 -8.11
N MET A 89 7.88 10.61 -7.82
CA MET A 89 8.14 11.50 -6.68
C MET A 89 7.42 12.84 -6.81
N GLU A 90 7.36 13.42 -8.02
CA GLU A 90 6.61 14.64 -8.27
C GLU A 90 5.12 14.45 -7.99
N MET A 91 4.53 13.35 -8.50
CA MET A 91 3.14 13.01 -8.25
C MET A 91 2.84 12.80 -6.76
N ILE A 92 3.75 12.15 -6.03
CA ILE A 92 3.61 11.95 -4.58
C ILE A 92 3.66 13.30 -3.84
N LYS A 93 4.54 14.22 -4.24
CA LYS A 93 4.63 15.56 -3.62
C LYS A 93 3.38 16.40 -3.85
N GLU A 94 2.87 16.42 -5.07
CA GLU A 94 1.77 17.30 -5.46
C GLU A 94 0.40 16.73 -5.08
N LEU A 95 0.20 15.42 -5.26
CA LEU A 95 -1.09 14.77 -5.12
C LEU A 95 -1.16 13.80 -3.92
N GLY A 96 -0.05 13.55 -3.23
CA GLY A 96 0.04 12.53 -2.19
C GLY A 96 -0.03 11.09 -2.72
N HIS A 97 -0.01 10.88 -4.03
CA HIS A 97 -0.23 9.58 -4.66
C HIS A 97 0.44 9.50 -6.03
N CYS A 98 0.89 8.31 -6.43
CA CYS A 98 1.29 7.99 -7.80
C CYS A 98 0.78 6.61 -8.22
N SER A 99 0.75 6.34 -9.52
CA SER A 99 0.43 5.01 -10.05
C SER A 99 1.52 4.02 -9.68
N GLY A 100 1.16 2.99 -8.90
CA GLY A 100 2.10 1.99 -8.41
C GLY A 100 2.81 2.39 -7.12
N ILE A 101 2.20 3.28 -6.31
CA ILE A 101 2.74 3.75 -5.02
C ILE A 101 3.09 2.58 -4.07
N GLU A 102 2.42 1.44 -4.23
CA GLU A 102 2.71 0.23 -3.47
C GLU A 102 4.15 -0.28 -3.64
N ASN A 103 4.81 0.05 -4.77
CA ASN A 103 6.22 -0.30 -5.00
C ASN A 103 7.19 0.52 -4.14
N TYR A 104 6.69 1.58 -3.51
CA TYR A 104 7.42 2.44 -2.59
C TYR A 104 6.98 2.24 -1.12
N SER A 105 6.09 1.26 -0.83
CA SER A 105 5.45 1.08 0.48
C SER A 105 6.42 1.04 1.64
N ARG A 106 7.58 0.37 1.51
CA ARG A 106 8.56 0.26 2.58
C ARG A 106 9.12 1.61 3.07
N TYR A 107 9.15 2.63 2.22
CA TYR A 107 9.64 3.96 2.60
C TYR A 107 8.61 4.73 3.44
N PHE A 108 7.32 4.42 3.26
CA PHE A 108 6.22 5.06 3.98
C PHE A 108 5.92 4.40 5.32
N ASP A 109 6.10 3.08 5.42
CA ASP A 109 5.82 2.31 6.63
C ASP A 109 7.06 2.02 7.48
N GLY A 110 8.24 2.51 7.06
CA GLY A 110 9.50 2.43 7.82
C GLY A 110 10.14 1.05 7.88
N ARG A 111 9.69 0.11 7.04
CA ARG A 111 10.29 -1.23 6.95
C ARG A 111 11.69 -1.20 6.38
N GLN A 112 12.50 -2.16 6.82
CA GLN A 112 13.82 -2.39 6.23
C GLN A 112 13.70 -3.19 4.92
N ALA A 113 14.75 -3.14 4.11
CA ALA A 113 14.83 -3.95 2.88
C ALA A 113 14.73 -5.44 3.21
N GLY A 114 13.85 -6.16 2.51
CA GLY A 114 13.60 -7.59 2.71
C GLY A 114 12.48 -7.92 3.72
N GLU A 115 12.07 -6.95 4.54
CA GLU A 115 10.94 -7.16 5.46
C GLU A 115 9.62 -7.26 4.68
N ARG A 116 8.79 -8.23 5.08
CA ARG A 116 7.48 -8.41 4.47
C ARG A 116 6.51 -7.27 4.85
N PRO A 117 5.57 -6.90 3.99
CA PRO A 117 4.51 -5.95 4.36
C PRO A 117 3.55 -6.59 5.37
N TYR A 118 2.84 -5.73 6.10
CA TYR A 118 1.69 -6.15 6.88
C TYR A 118 0.59 -6.68 5.96
N CYS A 119 -0.09 -7.73 6.41
CA CYS A 119 -1.24 -8.30 5.73
C CYS A 119 -2.44 -8.36 6.68
N LEU A 120 -3.60 -8.74 6.16
CA LEU A 120 -4.82 -8.83 6.96
C LEU A 120 -4.67 -9.72 8.21
N LEU A 121 -3.89 -10.80 8.11
CA LEU A 121 -3.68 -11.74 9.22
C LEU A 121 -2.92 -11.11 10.41
N ASP A 122 -2.12 -10.07 10.19
CA ASP A 122 -1.41 -9.36 11.25
C ASP A 122 -2.34 -8.61 12.21
N PHE A 123 -3.57 -8.33 11.78
CA PHE A 123 -4.57 -7.59 12.55
C PHE A 123 -5.56 -8.48 13.30
N PHE A 124 -5.46 -9.80 13.13
CA PHE A 124 -6.29 -10.73 13.88
C PHE A 124 -5.70 -11.05 15.26
N PRO A 125 -6.54 -11.42 16.22
CA PRO A 125 -6.06 -11.98 17.49
C PRO A 125 -5.15 -13.21 17.24
N LYS A 126 -4.16 -13.43 18.10
CA LYS A 126 -3.20 -14.54 17.91
C LYS A 126 -3.84 -15.93 17.89
N ASP A 127 -5.01 -16.07 18.49
CA ASP A 127 -5.77 -17.33 18.64
C ASP A 127 -6.93 -17.46 17.63
N PHE A 128 -6.88 -16.73 16.52
CA PHE A 128 -7.92 -16.81 15.49
C PHE A 128 -7.99 -18.21 14.87
N LEU A 129 -9.19 -18.61 14.49
CA LEU A 129 -9.45 -19.82 13.70
C LEU A 129 -9.53 -19.43 12.22
N LEU A 130 -8.66 -20.01 11.41
CA LEU A 130 -8.71 -19.86 9.96
C LEU A 130 -9.59 -20.97 9.35
N VAL A 131 -10.59 -20.61 8.58
CA VAL A 131 -11.38 -21.55 7.75
C VAL A 131 -11.03 -21.27 6.30
N VAL A 132 -10.52 -22.28 5.61
CA VAL A 132 -10.14 -22.20 4.19
C VAL A 132 -11.10 -23.05 3.38
N ASP A 133 -12.02 -22.37 2.70
CA ASP A 133 -12.93 -23.01 1.76
C ASP A 133 -12.21 -23.32 0.42
N GLU A 134 -12.62 -24.39 -0.24
CA GLU A 134 -11.98 -24.90 -1.47
C GLU A 134 -10.44 -25.02 -1.28
N SER A 135 -10.02 -25.57 -0.16
CA SER A 135 -8.61 -25.59 0.24
C SER A 135 -7.69 -26.29 -0.77
N HIS A 136 -8.22 -27.25 -1.51
CA HIS A 136 -7.50 -27.95 -2.58
C HIS A 136 -7.06 -27.01 -3.73
N VAL A 137 -7.72 -25.85 -3.90
CA VAL A 137 -7.35 -24.80 -4.84
C VAL A 137 -6.62 -23.65 -4.14
N SER A 138 -7.17 -23.20 -3.01
CA SER A 138 -6.69 -22.01 -2.31
C SER A 138 -5.27 -22.17 -1.74
N ILE A 139 -4.94 -23.31 -1.17
CA ILE A 139 -3.62 -23.54 -0.57
C ILE A 139 -2.50 -23.63 -1.62
N PRO A 140 -2.63 -24.37 -2.72
CA PRO A 140 -1.66 -24.31 -3.82
C PRO A 140 -1.48 -22.90 -4.41
N GLN A 141 -2.57 -22.13 -4.53
CA GLN A 141 -2.51 -20.76 -5.02
C GLN A 141 -1.71 -19.86 -4.09
N ILE A 142 -1.95 -19.92 -2.78
CA ILE A 142 -1.16 -19.18 -1.77
C ILE A 142 0.32 -19.55 -1.88
N GLY A 143 0.64 -20.83 -2.04
CA GLY A 143 2.02 -21.29 -2.22
C GLY A 143 2.71 -20.74 -3.48
N ALA A 144 1.97 -20.50 -4.56
CA ALA A 144 2.50 -20.01 -5.82
C ALA A 144 2.63 -18.46 -5.89
N MET A 145 1.89 -17.72 -5.07
CA MET A 145 1.77 -16.26 -5.18
C MET A 145 3.12 -15.54 -5.07
N TYR A 146 3.93 -15.89 -4.08
CA TYR A 146 5.24 -15.25 -3.86
C TYR A 146 6.18 -15.44 -5.05
N GLY A 147 6.28 -16.66 -5.58
CA GLY A 147 7.14 -16.96 -6.71
C GLY A 147 6.75 -16.21 -7.97
N GLY A 148 5.45 -16.16 -8.26
CA GLY A 148 4.90 -15.44 -9.42
C GLY A 148 5.13 -13.94 -9.34
N ASP A 149 4.86 -13.32 -8.17
CA ASP A 149 5.09 -11.89 -7.95
C ASP A 149 6.58 -11.54 -8.07
N ARG A 150 7.45 -12.34 -7.45
CA ARG A 150 8.90 -12.13 -7.51
C ARG A 150 9.45 -12.22 -8.93
N ALA A 151 9.00 -13.19 -9.72
CA ALA A 151 9.42 -13.35 -11.11
C ALA A 151 9.02 -12.14 -11.96
N ARG A 152 7.78 -11.65 -11.79
CA ARG A 152 7.31 -10.43 -12.46
C ARG A 152 8.14 -9.20 -12.07
N LYS A 153 8.37 -8.98 -10.78
CA LYS A 153 9.11 -7.82 -10.27
C LYS A 153 10.59 -7.87 -10.64
N LYS A 154 11.17 -9.07 -10.74
CA LYS A 154 12.53 -9.23 -11.22
C LYS A 154 12.73 -8.56 -12.58
N ASN A 155 11.85 -8.82 -13.53
CA ASN A 155 11.91 -8.18 -14.84
C ASN A 155 11.77 -6.65 -14.74
N LEU A 156 10.83 -6.16 -13.90
CA LEU A 156 10.62 -4.71 -13.74
C LEU A 156 11.86 -3.99 -13.18
N VAL A 157 12.56 -4.60 -12.24
CA VAL A 157 13.78 -4.05 -11.64
C VAL A 157 14.96 -4.19 -12.60
N GLU A 158 15.18 -5.36 -13.18
CA GLU A 158 16.30 -5.64 -14.10
C GLU A 158 16.27 -4.77 -15.36
N TYR A 159 15.07 -4.40 -15.84
CA TYR A 159 14.90 -3.54 -17.01
C TYR A 159 14.75 -2.04 -16.66
N GLY A 160 14.91 -1.64 -15.41
CA GLY A 160 14.87 -0.23 -14.98
C GLY A 160 13.47 0.39 -14.98
N PHE A 161 12.41 -0.39 -14.74
CA PHE A 161 11.04 0.11 -14.62
C PHE A 161 10.65 0.39 -13.16
N ARG A 162 11.33 -0.25 -12.19
CA ARG A 162 11.08 -0.08 -10.75
C ARG A 162 12.41 -0.15 -9.99
N LEU A 163 12.42 0.54 -8.83
CA LEU A 163 13.51 0.39 -7.85
C LEU A 163 13.47 -1.00 -7.20
N PRO A 164 14.60 -1.49 -6.66
CA PRO A 164 14.65 -2.75 -5.90
C PRO A 164 13.65 -2.83 -4.75
N ALA A 165 13.25 -1.69 -4.17
CA ALA A 165 12.21 -1.60 -3.15
C ALA A 165 10.86 -2.25 -3.56
N ALA A 166 10.59 -2.37 -4.85
CA ALA A 166 9.41 -3.06 -5.35
C ALA A 166 9.32 -4.52 -4.89
N PHE A 167 10.46 -5.17 -4.62
CA PHE A 167 10.49 -6.54 -4.08
C PHE A 167 9.92 -6.64 -2.67
N ASP A 168 9.92 -5.55 -1.90
CA ASP A 168 9.48 -5.54 -0.50
C ASP A 168 7.96 -5.38 -0.36
N ASN A 169 7.26 -4.98 -1.42
CA ASN A 169 5.81 -5.10 -1.52
C ASN A 169 5.44 -6.45 -2.13
N ARG A 170 5.33 -7.47 -1.33
CA ARG A 170 5.17 -8.86 -1.77
C ARG A 170 4.13 -9.62 -0.95
N PRO A 171 3.50 -10.65 -1.53
CA PRO A 171 2.72 -11.58 -0.73
C PRO A 171 3.63 -12.32 0.27
N LEU A 172 3.00 -12.93 1.27
CA LEU A 172 3.69 -13.83 2.18
C LEU A 172 4.33 -14.99 1.40
N THR A 173 5.46 -15.49 1.89
CA THR A 173 5.89 -16.84 1.51
C THR A 173 4.94 -17.86 2.14
N PHE A 174 4.95 -19.09 1.65
CA PHE A 174 4.11 -20.13 2.22
C PHE A 174 4.48 -20.42 3.68
N GLU A 175 5.76 -20.38 4.02
CA GLU A 175 6.27 -20.56 5.36
C GLU A 175 5.82 -19.41 6.29
N GLU A 176 5.86 -18.18 5.84
CA GLU A 176 5.35 -17.03 6.58
C GLU A 176 3.85 -17.16 6.85
N PHE A 177 3.07 -17.49 5.81
CA PHE A 177 1.64 -17.74 5.94
C PHE A 177 1.36 -18.85 6.96
N HIS A 178 2.04 -19.99 6.85
CA HIS A 178 1.85 -21.11 7.76
C HIS A 178 2.24 -20.79 9.20
N SER A 179 3.28 -20.00 9.41
CA SER A 179 3.74 -19.59 10.74
C SER A 179 2.78 -18.69 11.50
N MET A 180 1.89 -17.99 10.79
CA MET A 180 0.88 -17.10 11.38
C MET A 180 -0.40 -17.85 11.83
N ILE A 181 -0.56 -19.10 11.41
CA ILE A 181 -1.78 -19.89 11.65
C ILE A 181 -1.54 -20.86 12.79
N HIS A 182 -2.35 -20.74 13.85
CA HIS A 182 -2.33 -21.67 14.98
C HIS A 182 -3.38 -22.76 14.85
N GLN A 183 -4.54 -22.44 14.26
CA GLN A 183 -5.67 -23.32 14.09
C GLN A 183 -6.27 -23.12 12.70
N ALA A 184 -6.49 -24.21 11.96
CA ALA A 184 -7.13 -24.14 10.65
C ALA A 184 -8.09 -25.30 10.41
N ILE A 185 -9.16 -25.00 9.68
CA ILE A 185 -10.07 -25.99 9.09
C ILE A 185 -9.98 -25.84 7.58
N TYR A 186 -9.67 -26.95 6.92
CA TYR A 186 -9.61 -27.03 5.46
C TYR A 186 -10.83 -27.78 4.96
N VAL A 187 -11.61 -27.15 4.07
CA VAL A 187 -12.82 -27.69 3.46
C VAL A 187 -12.61 -27.87 1.98
#